data_67f954c1f33f46f86979f0a507c00720
#
_entry.id   67f954c1f33f46f86979f0a507c00720
#
_cell.length_a   1.000
_cell.length_b   1.000
_cell.length_c   1.000
_cell.angle_alpha   90.00
_cell.angle_beta   90.00
_cell.angle_gamma   90.00
#
_symmetry.space_group_name_H-M   'P 1'
#
loop_
_entity.id
_entity.type
_entity.pdbx_description
1 polymer ?
#
loop_
_entity_poly.entity_id
_entity_poly.type
_entity_poly.pdbx_seq_one_letter_code
_entity_poly.pdbx_strand_id
1 'polypeptide(L)'
;QSVATGVADLGIVGENEFAEKGEEAEIIKRLGFSKCRLSLAMPKDIDYPGVEWFNGKKIATSYPVILEKYMKEKGVSAEVHVITGSVEVAPGIGLADAIFDIVSSGSTLVSNRLKEVEVVMKSEALLIGNKNMCDEKKEILNELLFRMNAVKTAEDKKYVLMNAPKDKLEEIVAVLPGMKSPTVMPLAQEGWCSVHTVLDEKRFWEIIGKLKALG
;
A
#
# COMPACT_ATOMS: atom_id res chain seq x y z
N GLN A 1 3.99 1.15 20.86
CA GLN A 1 4.34 1.17 22.29
C GLN A 1 4.27 -0.24 22.91
N SER A 2 3.12 -0.94 22.88
CA SER A 2 2.98 -2.27 23.50
C SER A 2 3.98 -3.32 22.99
N VAL A 3 4.35 -3.27 21.71
CA VAL A 3 5.35 -4.18 21.13
C VAL A 3 6.76 -3.81 21.57
N ALA A 4 7.11 -2.54 21.61
CA ALA A 4 8.42 -2.06 22.07
C ALA A 4 8.68 -2.42 23.55
N THR A 5 7.66 -2.32 24.40
CA THR A 5 7.73 -2.64 25.84
C THR A 5 7.61 -4.13 26.16
N GLY A 6 7.35 -5.00 25.18
CA GLY A 6 7.19 -6.43 25.37
C GLY A 6 5.85 -6.88 25.93
N VAL A 7 4.87 -5.99 26.04
CA VAL A 7 3.48 -6.34 26.42
C VAL A 7 2.80 -7.14 25.32
N ALA A 8 3.16 -6.89 24.06
CA ALA A 8 2.76 -7.66 22.90
C ALA A 8 4.00 -8.10 22.12
N ASP A 9 3.95 -9.29 21.52
CA ASP A 9 5.04 -9.82 20.70
C ASP A 9 5.06 -9.23 19.30
N LEU A 10 3.86 -9.01 18.73
CA LEU A 10 3.64 -8.50 17.38
C LEU A 10 2.62 -7.36 17.36
N GLY A 11 2.69 -6.52 16.35
CA GLY A 11 1.71 -5.48 16.11
C GLY A 11 1.62 -5.10 14.64
N ILE A 12 0.47 -4.59 14.23
CA ILE A 12 0.30 -3.96 12.93
C ILE A 12 0.14 -2.47 13.16
N VAL A 13 0.94 -1.66 12.45
CA VAL A 13 0.98 -0.22 12.60
C VAL A 13 1.25 0.45 11.24
N GLY A 14 0.75 1.67 11.05
CA GLY A 14 1.14 2.48 9.89
C GLY A 14 2.60 2.89 9.96
N GLU A 15 3.31 2.85 8.86
CA GLU A 15 4.73 3.26 8.79
C GLU A 15 4.93 4.72 9.24
N ASN A 16 3.94 5.59 8.98
CA ASN A 16 3.91 6.97 9.46
C ASN A 16 3.93 7.05 11.00
N GLU A 17 3.11 6.26 11.68
CA GLU A 17 3.07 6.21 13.15
C GLU A 17 4.35 5.62 13.73
N PHE A 18 4.89 4.59 13.06
CA PHE A 18 6.15 3.98 13.47
C PHE A 18 7.33 4.97 13.35
N ALA A 19 7.38 5.72 12.24
CA ALA A 19 8.43 6.72 12.00
C ALA A 19 8.29 7.93 12.93
N GLU A 20 7.06 8.38 13.21
CA GLU A 20 6.80 9.51 14.10
C GLU A 20 7.20 9.24 15.54
N LYS A 21 6.87 8.04 16.03
CA LYS A 21 7.11 7.68 17.44
C LYS A 21 8.54 7.22 17.72
N GLY A 22 9.30 6.81 16.70
CA GLY A 22 10.68 6.35 16.84
C GLY A 22 10.83 5.15 17.78
N GLU A 23 9.82 4.25 17.85
CA GLU A 23 9.78 3.16 18.82
C GLU A 23 10.82 2.07 18.54
N GLU A 24 11.32 1.46 19.61
CA GLU A 24 12.29 0.36 19.55
C GLU A 24 11.61 -1.00 19.24
N ALA A 25 11.01 -1.13 18.06
CA ALA A 25 10.50 -2.40 17.55
C ALA A 25 11.23 -2.75 16.24
N GLU A 26 11.13 -4.01 15.84
CA GLU A 26 11.68 -4.49 14.57
C GLU A 26 10.59 -4.50 13.50
N ILE A 27 10.90 -3.97 12.31
CA ILE A 27 10.01 -4.12 11.15
C ILE A 27 10.22 -5.51 10.58
N ILE A 28 9.22 -6.38 10.75
CA ILE A 28 9.26 -7.76 10.26
C ILE A 28 8.85 -7.83 8.80
N LYS A 29 7.77 -7.11 8.43
CA LYS A 29 7.21 -7.17 7.08
C LYS A 29 6.41 -5.92 6.72
N ARG A 30 6.56 -5.48 5.48
CA ARG A 30 5.66 -4.54 4.82
C ARG A 30 4.46 -5.31 4.28
N LEU A 31 3.24 -4.91 4.67
CA LEU A 31 2.03 -5.69 4.40
C LEU A 31 1.39 -5.36 3.05
N GLY A 32 1.70 -4.19 2.47
CA GLY A 32 1.25 -3.80 1.13
C GLY A 32 -0.18 -3.28 1.05
N PHE A 33 -0.85 -3.05 2.18
CA PHE A 33 -2.17 -2.43 2.25
C PHE A 33 -2.16 -1.15 3.10
N SER A 34 -3.30 -0.46 3.21
CA SER A 34 -3.44 0.86 3.87
C SER A 34 -2.40 1.86 3.37
N LYS A 35 -2.15 1.86 2.07
CA LYS A 35 -1.19 2.76 1.44
C LYS A 35 -1.70 4.19 1.49
N CYS A 36 -0.87 5.07 2.02
CA CYS A 36 -1.08 6.50 2.07
C CYS A 36 0.24 7.24 1.92
N ARG A 37 0.20 8.55 1.99
CA ARG A 37 1.38 9.40 2.00
C ARG A 37 1.22 10.52 3.00
N LEU A 38 2.29 10.95 3.59
CA LEU A 38 2.38 12.19 4.37
C LEU A 38 2.84 13.31 3.43
N SER A 39 2.05 14.36 3.34
CA SER A 39 2.27 15.41 2.37
C SER A 39 2.06 16.79 2.98
N LEU A 40 2.81 17.75 2.48
CA LEU A 40 2.56 19.16 2.69
C LEU A 40 1.46 19.62 1.74
N ALA A 41 0.48 20.34 2.28
CA ALA A 41 -0.59 20.95 1.51
C ALA A 41 -0.83 22.39 1.97
N MET A 42 -1.22 23.24 1.04
CA MET A 42 -1.43 24.66 1.25
C MET A 42 -2.71 25.12 0.55
N PRO A 43 -3.22 26.35 0.81
CA PRO A 43 -4.37 26.89 0.11
C PRO A 43 -4.16 26.88 -1.41
N LYS A 44 -5.16 26.38 -2.15
CA LYS A 44 -5.04 26.17 -3.61
C LYS A 44 -4.83 27.45 -4.41
N ASP A 45 -5.31 28.58 -3.88
CA ASP A 45 -5.30 29.89 -4.55
C ASP A 45 -3.93 30.60 -4.41
N ILE A 46 -2.98 30.02 -3.67
CA ILE A 46 -1.62 30.55 -3.50
C ILE A 46 -0.68 29.78 -4.42
N ASP A 47 0.16 30.48 -5.17
CA ASP A 47 1.19 29.84 -5.99
C ASP A 47 2.25 29.16 -5.12
N TYR A 48 2.71 27.99 -5.58
CA TYR A 48 3.76 27.25 -4.93
C TYR A 48 5.07 27.35 -5.72
N PRO A 49 6.03 28.19 -5.26
CA PRO A 49 7.30 28.36 -5.96
C PRO A 49 8.34 27.30 -5.64
N GLY A 50 8.15 26.56 -4.54
CA GLY A 50 9.06 25.55 -4.01
C GLY A 50 9.00 25.46 -2.50
N VAL A 51 9.82 24.55 -1.92
CA VAL A 51 9.81 24.25 -0.47
C VAL A 51 10.19 25.46 0.39
N GLU A 52 10.94 26.40 -0.16
CA GLU A 52 11.35 27.66 0.50
C GLU A 52 10.15 28.55 0.87
N TRP A 53 8.99 28.34 0.24
CA TRP A 53 7.75 29.04 0.59
C TRP A 53 7.36 28.84 2.06
N PHE A 54 7.73 27.70 2.63
CA PHE A 54 7.41 27.37 4.03
C PHE A 54 8.27 28.11 5.06
N ASN A 55 9.31 28.86 4.66
CA ASN A 55 10.10 29.66 5.59
C ASN A 55 9.23 30.67 6.35
N GLY A 56 9.27 30.61 7.68
CA GLY A 56 8.48 31.46 8.58
C GLY A 56 6.97 31.20 8.55
N LYS A 57 6.51 30.14 7.88
CA LYS A 57 5.10 29.74 7.85
C LYS A 57 4.74 28.83 9.01
N LYS A 58 3.48 28.91 9.42
CA LYS A 58 2.89 27.99 10.40
C LYS A 58 2.32 26.78 9.70
N ILE A 59 2.78 25.59 10.11
CA ILE A 59 2.33 24.32 9.55
C ILE A 59 1.64 23.50 10.64
N ALA A 60 0.34 23.25 10.48
CA ALA A 60 -0.40 22.37 11.37
C ALA A 60 -0.17 20.90 11.02
N THR A 61 0.07 20.06 12.04
CA THR A 61 0.34 18.63 11.83
C THR A 61 0.07 17.81 13.08
N SER A 62 -0.23 16.51 12.85
CA SER A 62 -0.17 15.46 13.89
C SER A 62 1.15 14.68 13.86
N TYR A 63 2.09 15.04 12.95
CA TYR A 63 3.35 14.35 12.71
C TYR A 63 4.54 15.34 12.80
N PRO A 64 4.78 15.97 13.98
CA PRO A 64 5.82 16.98 14.12
C PRO A 64 7.23 16.45 13.89
N VAL A 65 7.57 15.24 14.34
CA VAL A 65 8.93 14.69 14.24
C VAL A 65 9.33 14.46 12.77
N ILE A 66 8.44 13.88 11.98
CA ILE A 66 8.67 13.66 10.55
C ILE A 66 8.78 15.00 9.82
N LEU A 67 7.90 15.96 10.13
CA LEU A 67 7.92 17.28 9.52
C LEU A 67 9.21 18.04 9.82
N GLU A 68 9.60 18.12 11.10
CA GLU A 68 10.82 18.82 11.53
C GLU A 68 12.07 18.24 10.87
N LYS A 69 12.17 16.91 10.76
CA LYS A 69 13.25 16.23 10.06
C LYS A 69 13.31 16.65 8.60
N TYR A 70 12.17 16.62 7.90
CA TYR A 70 12.09 17.01 6.50
C TYR A 70 12.49 18.49 6.29
N MET A 71 11.95 19.39 7.11
CA MET A 71 12.27 20.82 7.03
C MET A 71 13.77 21.08 7.25
N LYS A 72 14.37 20.40 8.22
CA LYS A 72 15.82 20.46 8.47
C LYS A 72 16.64 19.97 7.28
N GLU A 73 16.25 18.86 6.67
CA GLU A 73 16.90 18.30 5.47
C GLU A 73 16.82 19.26 4.27
N LYS A 74 15.74 20.02 4.16
CA LYS A 74 15.53 21.03 3.11
C LYS A 74 16.13 22.41 3.44
N GLY A 75 16.62 22.61 4.65
CA GLY A 75 17.13 23.91 5.08
C GLY A 75 16.06 24.99 5.27
N VAL A 76 14.80 24.55 5.53
CA VAL A 76 13.63 25.41 5.71
C VAL A 76 13.31 25.57 7.19
N SER A 77 13.03 26.79 7.64
CA SER A 77 12.59 27.09 8.99
C SER A 77 11.09 27.41 9.00
N ALA A 78 10.29 26.48 9.50
CA ALA A 78 8.84 26.63 9.65
C ALA A 78 8.44 26.55 11.13
N GLU A 79 7.32 27.17 11.48
CA GLU A 79 6.72 27.04 12.82
C GLU A 79 5.77 25.83 12.83
N VAL A 80 6.08 24.81 13.63
CA VAL A 80 5.27 23.58 13.71
C VAL A 80 4.19 23.74 14.76
N HIS A 81 2.93 23.66 14.32
CA HIS A 81 1.74 23.68 15.17
C HIS A 81 1.17 22.27 15.32
N VAL A 82 1.39 21.66 16.50
CA VAL A 82 0.91 20.31 16.76
C VAL A 82 -0.58 20.33 17.10
N ILE A 83 -1.39 19.67 16.30
CA ILE A 83 -2.82 19.49 16.55
C ILE A 83 -3.21 18.02 16.35
N THR A 84 -4.21 17.56 17.11
CA THR A 84 -4.70 16.19 17.05
C THR A 84 -6.05 16.14 16.36
N GLY A 85 -6.07 15.59 15.12
CA GLY A 85 -7.28 15.50 14.30
C GLY A 85 -7.69 16.82 13.63
N SER A 86 -8.44 16.71 12.55
CA SER A 86 -8.98 17.83 11.77
C SER A 86 -7.93 18.85 11.33
N VAL A 87 -6.73 18.39 11.03
CA VAL A 87 -5.58 19.21 10.60
C VAL A 87 -5.91 20.04 9.36
N GLU A 88 -6.69 19.48 8.44
CA GLU A 88 -7.12 20.08 7.18
C GLU A 88 -7.95 21.37 7.33
N VAL A 89 -8.57 21.58 8.49
CA VAL A 89 -9.39 22.77 8.79
C VAL A 89 -8.53 23.97 9.18
N ALA A 90 -7.34 23.73 9.71
CA ALA A 90 -6.49 24.76 10.31
C ALA A 90 -6.22 25.99 9.41
N PRO A 91 -5.92 25.87 8.12
CA PRO A 91 -5.74 27.02 7.25
C PRO A 91 -7.02 27.82 7.04
N GLY A 92 -8.17 27.13 6.92
CA GLY A 92 -9.47 27.78 6.68
C GLY A 92 -9.93 28.69 7.82
N ILE A 93 -9.49 28.41 9.05
CA ILE A 93 -9.82 29.21 10.25
C ILE A 93 -8.66 30.15 10.67
N GLY A 94 -7.60 30.23 9.87
CA GLY A 94 -6.47 31.12 10.15
C GLY A 94 -5.51 30.64 11.26
N LEU A 95 -5.57 29.37 11.64
CA LEU A 95 -4.70 28.80 12.66
C LEU A 95 -3.31 28.46 12.12
N ALA A 96 -3.20 28.13 10.84
CA ALA A 96 -1.95 27.82 10.15
C ALA A 96 -1.98 28.31 8.70
N ASP A 97 -0.80 28.45 8.09
CA ASP A 97 -0.65 28.80 6.67
C ASP A 97 -0.74 27.56 5.77
N ALA A 98 -0.35 26.41 6.31
CA ALA A 98 -0.30 25.13 5.59
C ALA A 98 -0.52 23.97 6.56
N ILE A 99 -0.61 22.77 5.99
CA ILE A 99 -0.71 21.53 6.78
C ILE A 99 0.32 20.50 6.31
N PHE A 100 0.65 19.60 7.23
CA PHE A 100 1.36 18.37 6.95
C PHE A 100 0.57 17.20 7.53
N ASP A 101 -0.02 16.38 6.68
CA ASP A 101 -0.93 15.33 7.12
C ASP A 101 -0.98 14.15 6.16
N ILE A 102 -1.70 13.10 6.56
CA ILE A 102 -1.96 11.91 5.74
C ILE A 102 -2.87 12.26 4.57
N VAL A 103 -2.44 11.87 3.39
CA VAL A 103 -3.21 11.95 2.16
C VAL A 103 -3.37 10.55 1.56
N SER A 104 -4.61 10.12 1.40
CA SER A 104 -4.97 8.88 0.70
C SER A 104 -5.45 9.19 -0.72
N SER A 105 -6.71 9.59 -0.88
CA SER A 105 -7.28 10.00 -2.18
C SER A 105 -7.09 11.49 -2.49
N GLY A 106 -6.85 12.32 -1.46
CA GLY A 106 -6.80 13.78 -1.57
C GLY A 106 -8.15 14.49 -1.55
N SER A 107 -9.26 13.76 -1.45
CA SER A 107 -10.61 14.34 -1.44
C SER A 107 -10.82 15.35 -0.29
N THR A 108 -10.30 15.03 0.90
CA THR A 108 -10.36 15.91 2.07
C THR A 108 -9.63 17.24 1.83
N LEU A 109 -8.48 17.21 1.16
CA LEU A 109 -7.76 18.43 0.79
C LEU A 109 -8.60 19.32 -0.13
N VAL A 110 -9.17 18.72 -1.17
CA VAL A 110 -10.02 19.45 -2.14
C VAL A 110 -11.22 20.07 -1.45
N SER A 111 -11.90 19.35 -0.55
CA SER A 111 -13.06 19.85 0.21
C SER A 111 -12.70 21.04 1.09
N ASN A 112 -11.47 21.13 1.57
CA ASN A 112 -10.95 22.23 2.39
C ASN A 112 -10.18 23.28 1.60
N ARG A 113 -10.32 23.29 0.26
CA ARG A 113 -9.62 24.22 -0.65
C ARG A 113 -8.10 24.20 -0.53
N LEU A 114 -7.55 23.04 -0.24
CA LEU A 114 -6.12 22.82 -0.19
C LEU A 114 -5.63 22.10 -1.43
N LYS A 115 -4.35 22.28 -1.76
CA LYS A 115 -3.62 21.49 -2.75
C LYS A 115 -2.39 20.84 -2.13
N GLU A 116 -2.16 19.60 -2.48
CA GLU A 116 -0.93 18.88 -2.16
C GLU A 116 0.23 19.46 -2.98
N VAL A 117 1.35 19.76 -2.33
CA VAL A 117 2.51 20.38 -2.99
C VAL A 117 3.78 19.56 -2.86
N GLU A 118 3.99 18.87 -1.75
CA GLU A 118 5.16 18.02 -1.51
C GLU A 118 4.74 16.70 -0.87
N VAL A 119 5.18 15.58 -1.44
CA VAL A 119 5.08 14.26 -0.82
C VAL A 119 6.35 13.98 -0.03
N VAL A 120 6.25 13.97 1.28
CA VAL A 120 7.40 13.79 2.18
C VAL A 120 7.71 12.32 2.42
N MET A 121 6.67 11.52 2.65
CA MET A 121 6.82 10.11 2.98
C MET A 121 5.65 9.28 2.43
N LYS A 122 5.95 8.15 1.81
CA LYS A 122 4.94 7.12 1.52
C LYS A 122 4.86 6.18 2.71
N SER A 123 3.65 5.74 3.05
CA SER A 123 3.38 4.88 4.20
C SER A 123 2.47 3.73 3.81
N GLU A 124 2.68 2.61 4.44
CA GLU A 124 1.82 1.41 4.37
C GLU A 124 1.75 0.72 5.73
N ALA A 125 0.89 -0.26 5.87
CA ALA A 125 0.84 -1.07 7.08
C ALA A 125 2.11 -1.92 7.22
N LEU A 126 2.68 -1.90 8.43
CA LEU A 126 3.85 -2.71 8.83
C LEU A 126 3.44 -3.76 9.84
N LEU A 127 3.97 -4.96 9.71
CA LEU A 127 4.05 -5.93 10.81
C LEU A 127 5.35 -5.65 11.56
N ILE A 128 5.22 -5.32 12.84
CA ILE A 128 6.35 -5.05 13.73
C ILE A 128 6.41 -6.11 14.82
N GLY A 129 7.59 -6.38 15.34
CA GLY A 129 7.84 -7.35 16.38
C GLY A 129 8.73 -6.84 17.50
N ASN A 130 8.61 -7.45 18.67
CA ASN A 130 9.53 -7.22 19.78
C ASN A 130 10.91 -7.80 19.43
N LYS A 131 11.97 -7.01 19.64
CA LYS A 131 13.37 -7.42 19.36
C LYS A 131 13.84 -8.60 20.18
N ASN A 132 13.23 -8.82 21.35
CA ASN A 132 13.62 -9.87 22.32
C ASN A 132 12.71 -11.11 22.26
N MET A 133 12.10 -11.37 21.11
CA MET A 133 11.23 -12.53 20.92
C MET A 133 12.03 -13.84 21.05
N CYS A 134 11.56 -14.80 21.86
CA CYS A 134 12.18 -16.12 22.01
C CYS A 134 12.02 -16.97 20.74
N ASP A 135 12.82 -18.02 20.62
CA ASP A 135 12.87 -18.84 19.40
C ASP A 135 11.55 -19.57 19.12
N GLU A 136 10.86 -20.07 20.13
CA GLU A 136 9.51 -20.64 19.98
C GLU A 136 8.53 -19.68 19.31
N LYS A 137 8.53 -18.41 19.74
CA LYS A 137 7.67 -17.37 19.15
C LYS A 137 8.09 -17.00 17.74
N LYS A 138 9.40 -17.06 17.43
CA LYS A 138 9.91 -16.85 16.06
C LYS A 138 9.45 -17.96 15.11
N GLU A 139 9.37 -19.20 15.57
CA GLU A 139 8.83 -20.32 14.78
C GLU A 139 7.35 -20.08 14.45
N ILE A 140 6.54 -19.69 15.44
CA ILE A 140 5.13 -19.33 15.22
C ILE A 140 5.01 -18.14 14.25
N LEU A 141 5.86 -17.13 14.38
CA LEU A 141 5.92 -15.99 13.47
C LEU A 141 6.21 -16.44 12.03
N ASN A 142 7.18 -17.35 11.84
CA ASN A 142 7.52 -17.86 10.51
C ASN A 142 6.34 -18.60 9.88
N GLU A 143 5.60 -19.38 10.64
CA GLU A 143 4.39 -20.04 10.17
C GLU A 143 3.29 -19.02 9.81
N LEU A 144 3.09 -17.99 10.62
CA LEU A 144 2.18 -16.90 10.33
C LEU A 144 2.55 -16.18 9.03
N LEU A 145 3.82 -15.83 8.86
CA LEU A 145 4.33 -15.18 7.65
C LEU A 145 4.14 -16.05 6.40
N PHE A 146 4.35 -17.37 6.54
CA PHE A 146 4.08 -18.31 5.46
C PHE A 146 2.61 -18.27 5.04
N ARG A 147 1.68 -18.33 6.00
CA ARG A 147 0.23 -18.27 5.74
C ARG A 147 -0.18 -16.93 5.13
N MET A 148 0.32 -15.83 5.64
CA MET A 148 0.06 -14.49 5.07
C MET A 148 0.56 -14.38 3.63
N ASN A 149 1.74 -14.92 3.33
CA ASN A 149 2.28 -14.94 1.97
C ASN A 149 1.44 -15.81 1.04
N ALA A 150 0.97 -16.98 1.51
CA ALA A 150 0.11 -17.87 0.74
C ALA A 150 -1.20 -17.18 0.34
N VAL A 151 -1.87 -16.52 1.29
CA VAL A 151 -3.10 -15.74 1.02
C VAL A 151 -2.83 -14.64 0.00
N LYS A 152 -1.77 -13.85 0.20
CA LYS A 152 -1.41 -12.76 -0.71
C LYS A 152 -1.08 -13.28 -2.11
N THR A 153 -0.39 -14.41 -2.22
CA THR A 153 -0.08 -15.02 -3.52
C THR A 153 -1.34 -15.50 -4.23
N ALA A 154 -2.36 -15.94 -3.48
CA ALA A 154 -3.63 -16.42 -4.04
C ALA A 154 -4.59 -15.27 -4.43
N GLU A 155 -4.47 -14.09 -3.81
CA GLU A 155 -5.42 -12.98 -3.95
C GLU A 155 -5.59 -12.54 -5.41
N ASP A 156 -4.49 -12.44 -6.16
CA ASP A 156 -4.48 -12.03 -7.56
C ASP A 156 -4.58 -13.20 -8.55
N LYS A 157 -4.85 -14.43 -8.07
CA LYS A 157 -4.93 -15.61 -8.93
C LYS A 157 -6.37 -15.96 -9.27
N LYS A 158 -6.56 -16.38 -10.51
CA LYS A 158 -7.83 -16.93 -11.00
C LYS A 158 -7.63 -18.37 -11.45
N TYR A 159 -8.51 -19.23 -10.98
CA TYR A 159 -8.65 -20.57 -11.52
C TYR A 159 -9.55 -20.47 -12.75
N VAL A 160 -9.00 -20.79 -13.91
CA VAL A 160 -9.70 -20.77 -15.19
C VAL A 160 -9.99 -22.19 -15.61
N LEU A 161 -11.26 -22.45 -15.86
CA LEU A 161 -11.76 -23.68 -16.46
C LEU A 161 -12.47 -23.30 -17.74
N MET A 162 -12.11 -23.96 -18.84
CA MET A 162 -12.77 -23.76 -20.12
C MET A 162 -12.91 -25.10 -20.86
N ASN A 163 -13.95 -25.23 -21.67
CA ASN A 163 -14.06 -26.29 -22.65
C ASN A 163 -13.47 -25.81 -23.96
N ALA A 164 -12.69 -26.65 -24.61
CA ALA A 164 -11.95 -26.29 -25.80
C ALA A 164 -12.02 -27.42 -26.86
N PRO A 165 -12.07 -27.06 -28.15
CA PRO A 165 -11.91 -28.04 -29.22
C PRO A 165 -10.51 -28.66 -29.18
N LYS A 166 -10.37 -29.99 -29.33
CA LYS A 166 -9.08 -30.67 -29.26
C LYS A 166 -8.12 -30.27 -30.39
N ASP A 167 -8.65 -29.94 -31.56
CA ASP A 167 -7.88 -29.47 -32.70
C ASP A 167 -7.30 -28.05 -32.50
N LYS A 168 -7.80 -27.28 -31.55
CA LYS A 168 -7.31 -25.94 -31.15
C LYS A 168 -6.46 -25.95 -29.88
N LEU A 169 -6.28 -27.11 -29.27
CA LEU A 169 -5.67 -27.21 -27.94
C LEU A 169 -4.24 -26.62 -27.91
N GLU A 170 -3.41 -26.88 -28.92
CA GLU A 170 -2.03 -26.37 -28.99
C GLU A 170 -2.01 -24.83 -29.06
N GLU A 171 -2.89 -24.24 -29.89
CA GLU A 171 -3.04 -22.78 -29.99
C GLU A 171 -3.52 -22.14 -28.67
N ILE A 172 -4.48 -22.78 -28.02
CA ILE A 172 -5.03 -22.36 -26.74
C ILE A 172 -3.95 -22.43 -25.65
N VAL A 173 -3.22 -23.54 -25.54
CA VAL A 173 -2.15 -23.73 -24.56
C VAL A 173 -1.01 -22.71 -24.77
N ALA A 174 -0.69 -22.38 -26.03
CA ALA A 174 0.32 -21.35 -26.32
C ALA A 174 -0.06 -19.95 -25.85
N VAL A 175 -1.37 -19.64 -25.77
CA VAL A 175 -1.88 -18.36 -25.26
C VAL A 175 -2.01 -18.35 -23.75
N LEU A 176 -2.15 -19.52 -23.10
CA LEU A 176 -2.36 -19.66 -21.65
C LEU A 176 -1.03 -19.71 -20.90
N PRO A 177 -0.59 -18.63 -20.26
CA PRO A 177 0.65 -18.61 -19.47
C PRO A 177 0.39 -19.18 -18.06
N GLY A 178 -0.02 -20.44 -17.97
CA GLY A 178 -0.24 -21.10 -16.68
C GLY A 178 1.03 -21.15 -15.81
N MET A 179 0.90 -21.49 -14.53
CA MET A 179 2.03 -21.56 -13.58
C MET A 179 3.13 -22.55 -14.02
N LYS A 180 2.75 -23.65 -14.68
CA LYS A 180 3.66 -24.61 -15.36
C LYS A 180 3.08 -25.01 -16.69
N SER A 181 2.01 -25.79 -16.67
CA SER A 181 1.21 -26.18 -17.83
C SER A 181 -0.25 -26.32 -17.41
N PRO A 182 -1.22 -26.13 -18.33
CA PRO A 182 -2.61 -26.42 -18.02
C PRO A 182 -2.82 -27.92 -17.87
N THR A 183 -3.83 -28.28 -17.05
CA THR A 183 -4.34 -29.64 -16.98
C THR A 183 -5.40 -29.82 -18.06
N VAL A 184 -5.31 -30.88 -18.87
CA VAL A 184 -6.26 -31.17 -19.92
C VAL A 184 -6.97 -32.48 -19.60
N MET A 185 -8.31 -32.46 -19.64
CA MET A 185 -9.16 -33.62 -19.37
C MET A 185 -10.12 -33.86 -20.55
N PRO A 186 -10.32 -35.10 -20.99
CA PRO A 186 -11.31 -35.39 -22.04
C PRO A 186 -12.72 -35.08 -21.55
N LEU A 187 -13.56 -34.54 -22.43
CA LEU A 187 -14.99 -34.43 -22.19
C LEU A 187 -15.74 -35.66 -22.76
N ALA A 188 -16.95 -35.88 -22.27
CA ALA A 188 -17.84 -36.91 -22.81
C ALA A 188 -18.20 -36.65 -24.29
N GLN A 189 -18.19 -35.39 -24.70
CA GLN A 189 -18.35 -35.00 -26.09
C GLN A 189 -17.06 -35.23 -26.86
N GLU A 190 -17.13 -36.08 -27.88
CA GLU A 190 -15.98 -36.34 -28.76
C GLU A 190 -15.47 -35.04 -29.43
N GLY A 191 -14.14 -34.92 -29.59
CA GLY A 191 -13.53 -33.74 -30.17
C GLY A 191 -13.34 -32.55 -29.20
N TRP A 192 -13.80 -32.67 -27.95
CA TRP A 192 -13.68 -31.60 -26.93
C TRP A 192 -12.87 -32.05 -25.70
N CYS A 193 -12.27 -31.08 -25.05
CA CYS A 193 -11.57 -31.28 -23.78
C CYS A 193 -11.81 -30.11 -22.82
N SER A 194 -11.65 -30.38 -21.53
CA SER A 194 -11.62 -29.35 -20.48
C SER A 194 -10.19 -28.97 -20.18
N VAL A 195 -9.90 -27.67 -20.21
CA VAL A 195 -8.59 -27.08 -19.91
C VAL A 195 -8.67 -26.31 -18.63
N HIS A 196 -7.81 -26.64 -17.67
CA HIS A 196 -7.74 -26.04 -16.35
C HIS A 196 -6.40 -25.40 -16.13
N THR A 197 -6.38 -24.17 -15.64
CA THR A 197 -5.13 -23.45 -15.34
C THR A 197 -5.35 -22.41 -14.25
N VAL A 198 -4.24 -22.01 -13.63
CA VAL A 198 -4.20 -20.86 -12.68
C VAL A 198 -3.33 -19.79 -13.27
N LEU A 199 -3.83 -18.56 -13.30
CA LEU A 199 -3.09 -17.41 -13.82
C LEU A 199 -3.47 -16.12 -13.09
N ASP A 200 -2.69 -15.07 -13.26
CA ASP A 200 -2.97 -13.76 -12.70
C ASP A 200 -4.24 -13.15 -13.31
N GLU A 201 -5.09 -12.54 -12.49
CA GLU A 201 -6.33 -11.91 -12.94
C GLU A 201 -6.10 -10.89 -14.05
N LYS A 202 -5.06 -10.06 -13.91
CA LYS A 202 -4.68 -9.10 -14.95
C LYS A 202 -4.38 -9.80 -16.27
N ARG A 203 -3.62 -10.89 -16.22
CA ARG A 203 -3.26 -11.68 -17.40
C ARG A 203 -4.48 -12.33 -18.05
N PHE A 204 -5.44 -12.79 -17.23
CA PHE A 204 -6.69 -13.33 -17.74
C PHE A 204 -7.41 -12.31 -18.65
N TRP A 205 -7.56 -11.08 -18.20
CA TRP A 205 -8.23 -10.04 -18.97
C TRP A 205 -7.49 -9.67 -20.27
N GLU A 206 -6.17 -9.76 -20.28
CA GLU A 206 -5.36 -9.51 -21.48
C GLU A 206 -5.55 -10.59 -22.58
N ILE A 207 -5.83 -11.83 -22.18
CA ILE A 207 -5.87 -12.98 -23.11
C ILE A 207 -7.27 -13.48 -23.45
N ILE A 208 -8.30 -13.10 -22.67
CA ILE A 208 -9.67 -13.64 -22.83
C ILE A 208 -10.23 -13.40 -24.24
N GLY A 209 -9.91 -12.28 -24.87
CA GLY A 209 -10.32 -11.99 -26.24
C GLY A 209 -9.71 -12.97 -27.27
N LYS A 210 -8.43 -13.32 -27.08
CA LYS A 210 -7.72 -14.29 -27.93
C LYS A 210 -8.28 -15.69 -27.74
N LEU A 211 -8.57 -16.10 -26.51
CA LEU A 211 -9.16 -17.39 -26.19
C LEU A 211 -10.53 -17.55 -26.83
N LYS A 212 -11.39 -16.52 -26.76
CA LYS A 212 -12.72 -16.53 -27.41
C LYS A 212 -12.64 -16.61 -28.94
N ALA A 213 -11.60 -16.10 -29.54
CA ALA A 213 -11.41 -16.17 -31.00
C ALA A 213 -10.98 -17.58 -31.48
N LEU A 214 -10.49 -18.43 -30.57
CA LEU A 214 -10.07 -19.80 -30.89
C LEU A 214 -11.21 -20.83 -30.73
N GLY A 215 -12.37 -20.45 -30.14
CA GLY A 215 -13.56 -21.30 -30.06
C GLY A 215 -14.33 -21.10 -28.76
#